data_58b818d4c48484bb54fa813963701826
#
_entry.id   58b818d4c48484bb54fa813963701826
#
_cell.length_a   1.000
_cell.length_b   1.000
_cell.length_c   1.000
_cell.angle_alpha   90.00
_cell.angle_beta   90.00
_cell.angle_gamma   90.00
#
_symmetry.space_group_name_H-M   'P 1'
#
loop_
_entity.id
_entity.type
_entity.pdbx_description
1 polymer ?
#
loop_
_entity_poly.entity_id
_entity_poly.type
_entity_poly.pdbx_seq_one_letter_code
_entity_poly.pdbx_strand_id
1 'polypeptide(L)'
;MAKLLKEFIGDVVRKSIGNGNKIIAEIILNWHKIVDSEILELSTPVNIYSTKEKGKQINVLYINVKSSAAGLKLSFQQELIIEKIAIYFGYKAVHKIKTRVIS
;
A
#
# COMPACT_ATOMS: atom_id res chain seq x y z
N MET A 1 9.84 21.45 -7.47
CA MET A 1 9.56 20.81 -7.50
C MET A 1 8.87 20.62 -7.31
N ALA A 2 8.33 20.58 -7.50
CA ALA A 2 7.76 20.02 -7.23
C ALA A 2 7.95 19.29 -7.59
N LYS A 3 8.55 19.49 -7.73
CA LYS A 3 8.72 18.55 -7.73
C LYS A 3 8.72 18.36 -6.74
N LEU A 4 8.36 18.66 -6.25
CA LEU A 4 8.25 18.39 -5.41
C LEU A 4 8.60 17.56 -4.68
N LEU A 5 8.30 17.77 -3.70
CA LEU A 5 8.63 16.70 -2.81
C LEU A 5 8.31 15.35 -3.38
N LYS A 6 7.18 15.27 -3.94
CA LYS A 6 6.73 14.04 -4.53
C LYS A 6 7.66 13.56 -5.63
N GLU A 7 8.00 14.46 -6.51
CA GLU A 7 8.89 14.10 -7.59
C GLU A 7 10.27 13.74 -7.09
N PHE A 8 10.71 14.49 -6.11
CA PHE A 8 12.01 14.25 -5.56
C PHE A 8 12.11 12.86 -4.96
N ILE A 9 11.15 12.51 -4.15
CA ILE A 9 11.15 11.20 -3.53
C ILE A 9 11.01 10.11 -4.58
N GLY A 10 10.17 10.34 -5.56
CA GLY A 10 9.97 9.37 -6.60
C GLY A 10 11.25 9.06 -7.36
N ASP A 11 12.01 10.08 -7.66
CA ASP A 11 13.24 9.87 -8.40
C ASP A 11 14.27 9.10 -7.60
N VAL A 12 14.48 9.52 -6.37
CA VAL A 12 15.49 8.89 -5.54
C VAL A 12 15.13 7.45 -5.27
N VAL A 13 13.91 7.22 -4.88
CA VAL A 13 13.49 5.91 -4.48
C VAL A 13 13.39 4.96 -5.65
N ARG A 14 12.97 5.48 -6.79
CA ARG A 14 12.86 4.69 -7.98
C ARG A 14 14.19 4.06 -8.36
N LYS A 15 15.25 4.82 -8.21
CA LYS A 15 16.58 4.29 -8.49
C LYS A 15 16.98 3.21 -7.51
N SER A 16 16.56 3.35 -6.28
CA SER A 16 16.97 2.41 -5.24
C SER A 16 16.18 1.13 -5.27
N ILE A 17 14.89 1.23 -5.48
CA ILE A 17 13.99 0.11 -5.27
C ILE A 17 13.19 -0.24 -6.50
N GLY A 18 13.26 0.59 -7.51
CA GLY A 18 12.56 0.31 -8.74
C GLY A 18 11.06 0.53 -8.61
N ASN A 19 10.29 -0.38 -9.17
CA ASN A 19 8.86 -0.16 -9.31
C ASN A 19 8.09 -0.20 -8.00
N GLY A 20 8.62 -0.86 -6.99
CA GLY A 20 7.92 -0.97 -5.71
C GLY A 20 7.60 0.38 -5.11
N ASN A 21 8.54 1.32 -5.20
CA ASN A 21 8.31 2.64 -4.62
C ASN A 21 7.32 3.47 -5.40
N LYS A 22 7.25 3.26 -6.67
CA LYS A 22 6.28 3.95 -7.46
C LYS A 22 4.87 3.47 -7.11
N ILE A 23 4.73 2.19 -6.89
CA ILE A 23 3.45 1.63 -6.55
C ILE A 23 2.99 2.14 -5.19
N ILE A 24 3.87 2.12 -4.18
CA ILE A 24 3.47 2.58 -2.86
C ILE A 24 3.14 4.07 -2.86
N ALA A 25 3.88 4.86 -3.61
CA ALA A 25 3.59 6.28 -3.69
C ALA A 25 2.20 6.52 -4.24
N GLU A 26 1.82 5.80 -5.29
CA GLU A 26 0.50 5.94 -5.85
C GLU A 26 -0.59 5.49 -4.90
N ILE A 27 -0.32 4.42 -4.15
CA ILE A 27 -1.28 3.94 -3.18
C ILE A 27 -1.48 4.98 -2.07
N ILE A 28 -0.40 5.56 -1.58
CA ILE A 28 -0.50 6.57 -0.52
C ILE A 28 -1.30 7.77 -1.01
N LEU A 29 -1.01 8.24 -2.20
CA LEU A 29 -1.69 9.41 -2.74
C LEU A 29 -3.17 9.16 -2.96
N ASN A 30 -3.54 7.93 -3.22
CA ASN A 30 -4.93 7.60 -3.56
C ASN A 30 -5.61 6.75 -2.52
N TRP A 31 -5.02 6.66 -1.33
CA TRP A 31 -5.58 5.81 -0.28
C TRP A 31 -7.03 6.18 0.02
N HIS A 32 -7.33 7.48 -0.01
CA HIS A 32 -8.68 7.96 0.26
C HIS A 32 -9.70 7.49 -0.78
N LYS A 33 -9.24 7.06 -1.94
CA LYS A 33 -10.13 6.54 -2.97
C LYS A 33 -10.25 5.03 -2.89
N ILE A 34 -9.30 4.39 -2.23
CA ILE A 34 -9.24 2.95 -2.16
C ILE A 34 -10.04 2.41 -0.98
N VAL A 35 -9.97 3.10 0.15
CA VAL A 35 -10.67 2.66 1.37
C VAL A 35 -11.73 3.67 1.77
N ASP A 36 -12.67 3.22 2.63
CA ASP A 36 -13.69 4.13 3.11
C ASP A 36 -13.10 5.09 4.14
N SER A 37 -13.90 6.08 4.55
CA SER A 37 -13.40 7.12 5.42
C SER A 37 -12.99 6.60 6.79
N GLU A 38 -13.65 5.57 7.27
CA GLU A 38 -13.31 5.02 8.56
C GLU A 38 -11.92 4.38 8.53
N ILE A 39 -11.66 3.57 7.52
CA ILE A 39 -10.35 2.95 7.36
C ILE A 39 -9.29 4.01 7.09
N LEU A 40 -9.66 5.03 6.32
CA LEU A 40 -8.73 6.10 5.99
C LEU A 40 -8.17 6.77 7.23
N GLU A 41 -9.03 7.02 8.21
CA GLU A 41 -8.60 7.69 9.43
C GLU A 41 -7.79 6.79 10.35
N LEU A 42 -7.94 5.50 10.22
CA LEU A 42 -7.33 4.55 11.15
C LEU A 42 -6.12 3.83 10.59
N SER A 43 -5.73 4.12 9.37
CA SER A 43 -4.67 3.37 8.72
C SER A 43 -3.81 4.26 7.85
N THR A 44 -2.57 3.83 7.65
CA THR A 44 -1.63 4.52 6.77
C THR A 44 -0.81 3.47 6.04
N PRO A 45 -0.90 3.41 4.70
CA PRO A 45 -0.01 2.51 3.98
C PRO A 45 1.42 3.01 4.10
N VAL A 46 2.35 2.08 4.28
CA VAL A 46 3.72 2.43 4.59
C VAL A 46 4.67 1.99 3.51
N ASN A 47 4.58 0.74 3.11
CA ASN A 47 5.60 0.21 2.22
C ASN A 47 5.09 -1.05 1.53
N ILE A 48 5.79 -1.41 0.45
CA ILE A 48 5.53 -2.65 -0.26
C ILE A 48 6.84 -3.41 -0.33
N TYR A 49 6.79 -4.68 0.03
CA TYR A 49 7.94 -5.56 -0.09
C TYR A 49 7.60 -6.72 -0.99
N SER A 50 8.55 -7.08 -1.83
CA SER A 50 8.39 -8.23 -2.71
C SER A 50 9.07 -9.43 -2.08
N THR A 51 8.41 -10.56 -2.14
CA THR A 51 8.96 -11.82 -1.68
C THR A 51 8.55 -12.89 -2.66
N LYS A 52 9.08 -14.08 -2.49
CA LYS A 52 8.74 -15.19 -3.37
C LYS A 52 8.04 -16.27 -2.58
N GLU A 53 6.95 -16.76 -3.14
CA GLU A 53 6.22 -17.88 -2.58
C GLU A 53 5.98 -18.87 -3.70
N LYS A 54 6.47 -20.10 -3.51
CA LYS A 54 6.28 -21.16 -4.48
C LYS A 54 6.76 -20.73 -5.86
N GLY A 55 7.89 -20.02 -5.91
CA GLY A 55 8.48 -19.59 -7.16
C GLY A 55 7.85 -18.36 -7.79
N LYS A 56 6.83 -17.79 -7.18
CA LYS A 56 6.17 -16.62 -7.72
C LYS A 56 6.46 -15.40 -6.87
N GLN A 57 6.60 -14.27 -7.53
CA GLN A 57 6.82 -13.01 -6.83
C GLN A 57 5.50 -12.52 -6.24
N ILE A 58 5.53 -12.20 -4.96
CA ILE A 58 4.37 -11.72 -4.22
C ILE A 58 4.69 -10.35 -3.67
N ASN A 59 3.81 -9.41 -3.88
CA ASN A 59 3.96 -8.07 -3.32
C ASN A 59 3.09 -7.95 -2.07
N VAL A 60 3.71 -7.56 -0.96
CA VAL A 60 3.03 -7.44 0.32
C VAL A 60 2.96 -5.98 0.70
N LEU A 61 1.75 -5.47 0.89
CA LEU A 61 1.53 -4.09 1.31
C LEU A 61 1.46 -4.05 2.83
N TYR A 62 2.31 -3.23 3.43
CA TYR A 62 2.34 -3.03 4.87
C TYR A 62 1.59 -1.76 5.23
N ILE A 63 0.68 -1.88 6.18
CA ILE A 63 -0.16 -0.77 6.59
C ILE A 63 -0.09 -0.64 8.09
N ASN A 64 0.20 0.57 8.56
CA ASN A 64 0.13 0.88 9.98
C ASN A 64 -1.31 1.19 10.34
N VAL A 65 -1.77 0.63 11.46
CA VAL A 65 -3.12 0.88 11.95
C VAL A 65 -3.04 1.38 13.38
N LYS A 66 -4.05 2.14 13.79
CA LYS A 66 -4.03 2.78 15.09
C LYS A 66 -4.46 1.89 16.24
N SER A 67 -5.08 0.76 15.92
CA SER A 67 -5.55 -0.15 16.96
C SER A 67 -5.69 -1.55 16.39
N SER A 68 -5.81 -2.52 17.28
CA SER A 68 -6.07 -3.88 16.86
C SER A 68 -7.43 -4.01 16.18
N ALA A 69 -8.39 -3.26 16.66
CA ALA A 69 -9.72 -3.28 16.04
C ALA A 69 -9.65 -2.76 14.60
N ALA A 70 -8.86 -1.71 14.38
CA ALA A 70 -8.70 -1.19 13.03
C ALA A 70 -8.03 -2.22 12.14
N GLY A 71 -7.03 -2.91 12.67
CA GLY A 71 -6.36 -3.96 11.91
C GLY A 71 -7.29 -5.09 11.53
N LEU A 72 -8.13 -5.49 12.47
CA LEU A 72 -9.10 -6.54 12.20
C LEU A 72 -10.09 -6.12 11.11
N LYS A 73 -10.58 -4.91 11.22
CA LYS A 73 -11.51 -4.39 10.24
C LYS A 73 -10.90 -4.36 8.85
N LEU A 74 -9.67 -3.90 8.77
CA LEU A 74 -8.96 -3.86 7.51
C LEU A 74 -8.74 -5.27 6.97
N SER A 75 -8.46 -6.20 7.86
CA SER A 75 -8.26 -7.59 7.48
C SER A 75 -9.50 -8.18 6.82
N PHE A 76 -10.68 -7.85 7.32
CA PHE A 76 -11.91 -8.33 6.71
C PHE A 76 -12.13 -7.76 5.32
N GLN A 77 -11.54 -6.60 5.02
CA GLN A 77 -11.68 -5.98 3.73
C GLN A 77 -10.48 -6.19 2.83
N GLN A 78 -9.59 -7.07 3.23
CA GLN A 78 -8.32 -7.22 2.54
C GLN A 78 -8.49 -7.53 1.05
N GLU A 79 -9.33 -8.49 0.73
CA GLU A 79 -9.48 -8.86 -0.67
C GLU A 79 -10.13 -7.76 -1.48
N LEU A 80 -11.07 -7.06 -0.89
CA LEU A 80 -11.69 -5.94 -1.57
C LEU A 80 -10.68 -4.84 -1.85
N ILE A 81 -9.83 -4.56 -0.88
CA ILE A 81 -8.82 -3.53 -1.04
C ILE A 81 -7.82 -3.93 -2.13
N ILE A 82 -7.38 -5.17 -2.11
CA ILE A 82 -6.46 -5.65 -3.13
C ILE A 82 -7.09 -5.53 -4.52
N GLU A 83 -8.37 -5.83 -4.62
CA GLU A 83 -9.06 -5.74 -5.89
C GLU A 83 -9.18 -4.29 -6.35
N LYS A 84 -9.50 -3.38 -5.44
CA LYS A 84 -9.59 -1.98 -5.80
C LYS A 84 -8.26 -1.43 -6.27
N ILE A 85 -7.18 -1.86 -5.63
CA ILE A 85 -5.85 -1.47 -6.05
C ILE A 85 -5.56 -2.02 -7.45
N ALA A 86 -5.96 -3.25 -7.71
CA ALA A 86 -5.75 -3.85 -9.02
C ALA A 86 -6.51 -3.08 -10.10
N ILE A 87 -7.71 -2.66 -9.80
CA ILE A 87 -8.49 -1.87 -10.76
C ILE A 87 -7.79 -0.54 -11.03
N TYR A 88 -7.27 0.08 -9.98
CA TYR A 88 -6.60 1.35 -10.14
C TYR A 88 -5.38 1.25 -11.03
N PHE A 89 -4.58 0.20 -10.85
CA PHE A 89 -3.35 0.05 -11.62
C PHE A 89 -3.53 -0.68 -12.94
N GLY A 90 -4.61 -1.40 -13.09
CA GLY A 90 -4.81 -2.20 -14.29
C GLY A 90 -4.19 -3.58 -14.23
N TYR A 91 -3.63 -3.94 -13.10
CA TYR A 91 -3.06 -5.27 -12.88
C TYR A 91 -2.95 -5.50 -11.37
N LYS A 92 -2.71 -6.74 -10.98
CA LYS A 92 -2.66 -7.08 -9.56
C LYS A 92 -1.33 -6.62 -8.98
N ALA A 93 -1.32 -5.42 -8.45
CA ALA A 93 -0.10 -4.81 -7.91
C ALA A 93 0.21 -5.27 -6.49
N VAL A 94 -0.80 -5.70 -5.74
CA VAL A 94 -0.64 -6.13 -4.35
C VAL A 94 -1.29 -7.49 -4.22
N HIS A 95 -0.58 -8.43 -3.58
CA HIS A 95 -1.07 -9.78 -3.40
C HIS A 95 -1.48 -10.07 -1.97
N LYS A 96 -0.86 -9.41 -1.01
CA LYS A 96 -1.16 -9.59 0.40
C LYS A 96 -1.07 -8.27 1.12
N ILE A 97 -1.80 -8.18 2.23
CA ILE A 97 -1.75 -7.01 3.10
C ILE A 97 -1.39 -7.48 4.49
N LYS A 98 -0.45 -6.79 5.12
CA LYS A 98 -0.10 -7.03 6.50
C LYS A 98 -0.24 -5.74 7.27
N THR A 99 -0.80 -5.81 8.47
CA THR A 99 -1.01 -4.65 9.30
C THR A 99 -0.09 -4.69 10.50
N ARG A 100 0.21 -3.50 11.02
CA ARG A 100 1.03 -3.34 12.20
C ARG A 100 0.39 -2.28 13.06
N VAL A 101 0.12 -2.62 14.31
CA VAL A 101 -0.49 -1.66 15.23
C VAL A 101 0.58 -0.72 15.72
N ILE A 102 0.31 0.57 15.62
CA ILE A 102 1.17 1.60 16.19
C ILE A 102 0.37 2.34 17.24
N SER A 103 0.96 2.62 18.34
CA SER A 103 0.22 3.30 19.41
C SER A 103 0.89 4.61 19.79
#